data_99aa3a64f3c880d2841ed8d6d76010a9
#
_entry.id   99aa3a64f3c880d2841ed8d6d76010a9
#
_cell.length_a   1.000
_cell.length_b   1.000
_cell.length_c   1.000
_cell.angle_alpha   90.00
_cell.angle_beta   90.00
_cell.angle_gamma   90.00
#
_symmetry.space_group_name_H-M   'P 1'
#
loop_
_entity.id
_entity.type
_entity.pdbx_description
1 polymer ?
#
loop_
_entity_poly.entity_id
_entity_poly.type
_entity_poly.pdbx_seq_one_letter_code
_entity_poly.pdbx_strand_id
1 'polypeptide(L)'
;MFNIKLSVFPQSAEDHKRIRKDKYDATKKYPEFGGVANVPVSELPALLKYLTHATPDYDDYLKQEVVPLRASGYMNESKGGKKYLGLQLTSDWKKQQEVNEGRSISANKDAAKPSVPETSKENSNWF
;
A
#
# COMPACT_ATOMS: atom_id res chain seq x y z
N MET A 1 9.00 -3.57 -8.17
CA MET A 1 8.32 -3.23 -6.89
C MET A 1 7.74 -1.85 -6.98
N PHE A 2 6.61 -1.66 -6.39
CA PHE A 2 5.91 -0.38 -6.48
C PHE A 2 5.97 0.36 -5.15
N ASN A 3 5.66 1.65 -5.20
CA ASN A 3 5.61 2.48 -4.01
C ASN A 3 4.47 3.48 -4.18
N ILE A 4 3.47 3.36 -3.34
CA ILE A 4 2.32 4.25 -3.36
C ILE A 4 2.39 5.13 -2.13
N LYS A 5 2.26 6.43 -2.33
CA LYS A 5 2.32 7.37 -1.21
C LYS A 5 0.95 7.89 -0.88
N LEU A 6 0.70 8.02 0.40
CA LEU A 6 -0.59 8.45 0.92
C LEU A 6 -0.35 9.43 2.07
N SER A 7 -0.96 10.59 2.00
CA SER A 7 -0.91 11.55 3.11
C SER A 7 -2.25 11.54 3.81
N VAL A 8 -2.22 11.31 5.11
CA VAL A 8 -3.43 11.20 5.91
C VAL A 8 -3.45 12.32 6.94
N PHE A 9 -4.49 13.13 6.90
CA PHE A 9 -4.63 14.27 7.78
C PHE A 9 -5.73 14.02 8.79
N PRO A 10 -5.57 14.48 10.04
CA PRO A 10 -6.66 14.41 11.01
C PRO A 10 -7.85 15.23 10.54
N GLN A 11 -9.04 14.71 10.75
CA GLN A 11 -10.27 15.39 10.37
C GLN A 11 -11.16 15.53 11.59
N SER A 12 -11.48 16.77 11.93
CA SER A 12 -12.36 17.07 13.05
C SER A 12 -13.80 17.19 12.59
N ALA A 13 -14.71 17.34 13.56
CA ALA A 13 -16.10 17.57 13.22
C ALA A 13 -16.25 18.84 12.38
N GLU A 14 -15.45 19.86 12.69
CA GLU A 14 -15.48 21.10 11.92
C GLU A 14 -15.08 20.90 10.48
N ASP A 15 -14.08 20.04 10.25
CA ASP A 15 -13.66 19.72 8.90
C ASP A 15 -14.79 19.08 8.11
N HIS A 16 -15.49 18.14 8.74
CA HIS A 16 -16.59 17.45 8.07
C HIS A 16 -17.78 18.37 7.83
N LYS A 17 -18.03 19.29 8.75
CA LYS A 17 -19.08 20.29 8.55
C LYS A 17 -18.77 21.16 7.33
N ARG A 18 -17.51 21.57 7.21
CA ARG A 18 -17.09 22.43 6.12
C ARG A 18 -17.21 21.71 4.77
N ILE A 19 -16.83 20.44 4.75
CA ILE A 19 -16.84 19.67 3.51
C ILE A 19 -18.25 19.29 3.09
N ARG A 20 -19.07 18.85 4.05
CA ARG A 20 -20.39 18.31 3.75
C ARG A 20 -21.50 19.35 3.81
N LYS A 21 -21.22 20.45 4.46
CA LYS A 21 -22.18 21.56 4.57
C LYS A 21 -23.53 21.07 5.10
N ASP A 22 -24.60 21.27 4.36
CA ASP A 22 -25.93 20.91 4.81
C ASP A 22 -26.17 19.40 4.86
N LYS A 23 -25.27 18.62 4.28
CA LYS A 23 -25.37 17.16 4.35
C LYS A 23 -24.69 16.60 5.58
N TYR A 24 -24.06 17.43 6.37
CA TYR A 24 -23.41 16.97 7.59
C TYR A 24 -24.48 16.55 8.61
N ASP A 25 -24.27 15.40 9.19
CA ASP A 25 -25.20 14.85 10.18
C ASP A 25 -24.41 14.52 11.45
N ALA A 26 -24.67 15.29 12.51
CA ALA A 26 -23.92 15.14 13.76
C ALA A 26 -24.15 13.80 14.45
N THR A 27 -25.20 13.08 14.07
CA THR A 27 -25.47 11.76 14.66
C THR A 27 -24.66 10.66 14.00
N LYS A 28 -24.06 10.93 12.87
CA LYS A 28 -23.26 9.95 12.16
C LYS A 28 -21.79 10.05 12.54
N LYS A 29 -21.12 8.93 12.47
CA LYS A 29 -19.68 8.90 12.71
C LYS A 29 -18.95 9.08 11.39
N TYR A 30 -18.06 10.04 11.35
CA TYR A 30 -17.25 10.30 10.17
C TYR A 30 -15.80 9.91 10.43
N PRO A 31 -15.02 9.68 9.39
CA PRO A 31 -13.63 9.31 9.58
C PRO A 31 -12.85 10.36 10.35
N GLU A 32 -11.99 9.90 11.23
CA GLU A 32 -11.14 10.80 12.01
C GLU A 32 -9.91 11.21 11.23
N PHE A 33 -9.60 10.49 10.18
CA PHE A 33 -8.47 10.77 9.31
C PHE A 33 -8.91 10.60 7.86
N GLY A 34 -8.34 11.37 7.00
CA GLY A 34 -8.65 11.25 5.58
C GLY A 34 -7.47 11.66 4.73
N GLY A 35 -7.41 11.13 3.54
CA GLY A 35 -6.32 11.46 2.63
C GLY A 35 -6.53 10.82 1.28
N VAL A 36 -5.56 11.04 0.42
CA VAL A 36 -5.60 10.52 -0.95
C VAL A 36 -4.34 9.72 -1.20
N ALA A 37 -4.50 8.52 -1.74
CA ALA A 37 -3.38 7.71 -2.16
C ALA A 37 -3.14 8.00 -3.64
N ASN A 38 -1.92 8.42 -3.96
CA ASN A 38 -1.57 8.70 -5.35
C ASN A 38 -0.71 7.57 -5.88
N VAL A 39 -1.19 6.95 -6.94
CA VAL A 39 -0.45 5.86 -7.56
C VAL A 39 0.24 6.41 -8.80
N PRO A 40 1.57 6.51 -8.78
CA PRO A 40 2.27 6.98 -9.97
C PRO A 40 2.00 6.06 -11.15
N VAL A 41 1.77 6.64 -12.30
CA VAL A 41 1.48 5.83 -13.49
C VAL A 41 2.63 4.89 -13.79
N SER A 42 3.86 5.35 -13.53
CA SER A 42 5.05 4.51 -13.76
C SER A 42 5.10 3.29 -12.86
N GLU A 43 4.35 3.30 -11.77
CA GLU A 43 4.32 2.16 -10.84
C GLU A 43 3.22 1.15 -11.16
N LEU A 44 2.32 1.50 -12.06
CA LEU A 44 1.19 0.63 -12.36
C LEU A 44 1.59 -0.76 -12.85
N PRO A 45 2.57 -0.91 -13.76
CA PRO A 45 2.93 -2.26 -14.20
C PRO A 45 3.40 -3.15 -13.05
N ALA A 46 4.21 -2.61 -12.15
CA ALA A 46 4.69 -3.36 -11.01
C ALA A 46 3.57 -3.69 -10.04
N LEU A 47 2.68 -2.74 -9.82
CA LEU A 47 1.54 -2.94 -8.94
C LEU A 47 0.62 -4.02 -9.48
N LEU A 48 0.28 -3.94 -10.74
CA LEU A 48 -0.60 -4.93 -11.35
C LEU A 48 0.01 -6.31 -11.35
N LYS A 49 1.29 -6.41 -11.63
CA LYS A 49 1.98 -7.69 -11.60
C LYS A 49 1.94 -8.30 -10.21
N TYR A 50 2.19 -7.48 -9.21
CA TYR A 50 2.16 -7.96 -7.83
C TYR A 50 0.77 -8.44 -7.44
N LEU A 51 -0.25 -7.63 -7.73
CA LEU A 51 -1.61 -7.96 -7.31
C LEU A 51 -2.16 -9.20 -8.01
N THR A 52 -1.73 -9.45 -9.23
CA THR A 52 -2.24 -10.59 -9.98
C THR A 52 -1.45 -11.87 -9.76
N HIS A 53 -0.18 -11.77 -9.42
CA HIS A 53 0.69 -12.95 -9.35
C HIS A 53 1.08 -13.35 -7.93
N ALA A 54 0.89 -12.50 -6.95
CA ALA A 54 1.21 -12.85 -5.57
C ALA A 54 0.20 -13.88 -5.07
N THR A 55 0.68 -14.82 -4.28
CA THR A 55 -0.18 -15.84 -3.70
C THR A 55 -1.04 -15.21 -2.61
N PRO A 56 -2.37 -15.33 -2.69
CA PRO A 56 -3.22 -14.76 -1.65
C PRO A 56 -3.13 -15.53 -0.34
N ASP A 57 -3.38 -14.83 0.74
CA ASP A 57 -3.47 -15.44 2.06
C ASP A 57 -4.89 -15.27 2.57
N TYR A 58 -5.36 -16.25 3.33
CA TYR A 58 -6.69 -16.14 3.91
C TYR A 58 -6.64 -15.23 5.15
N ASP A 59 -7.52 -14.26 5.21
CA ASP A 59 -7.61 -13.34 6.34
C ASP A 59 -8.85 -13.68 7.16
N ASP A 60 -8.63 -14.10 8.40
CA ASP A 60 -9.73 -14.48 9.28
C ASP A 60 -10.65 -13.33 9.63
N TYR A 61 -10.09 -12.13 9.69
CA TYR A 61 -10.90 -10.97 10.04
C TYR A 61 -11.85 -10.61 8.91
N LEU A 62 -11.32 -10.55 7.69
CA LEU A 62 -12.14 -10.23 6.51
C LEU A 62 -12.88 -11.44 5.96
N LYS A 63 -12.51 -12.64 6.40
CA LYS A 63 -13.13 -13.89 5.97
C LYS A 63 -13.02 -14.08 4.47
N GLN A 64 -11.89 -13.76 3.91
CA GLN A 64 -11.64 -13.93 2.49
C GLN A 64 -10.14 -13.91 2.21
N GLU A 65 -9.79 -14.32 1.00
CA GLU A 65 -8.40 -14.29 0.58
C GLU A 65 -7.98 -12.86 0.24
N VAL A 66 -6.77 -12.50 0.63
CA VAL A 66 -6.25 -11.15 0.42
C VAL A 66 -4.82 -11.22 -0.08
N VAL A 67 -4.41 -10.14 -0.76
CA VAL A 67 -3.02 -9.95 -1.13
C VAL A 67 -2.51 -8.81 -0.26
N PRO A 68 -1.59 -9.09 0.67
CA PRO A 68 -1.17 -8.07 1.62
C PRO A 68 -0.22 -7.04 1.00
N LEU A 69 -0.37 -5.82 1.46
CA LEU A 69 0.55 -4.73 1.15
C LEU A 69 1.20 -4.30 2.45
N ARG A 70 2.45 -3.91 2.35
CA ARG A 70 3.16 -3.42 3.52
C ARG A 70 2.99 -1.91 3.62
N ALA A 71 2.68 -1.43 4.80
CA ALA A 71 2.51 -0.01 5.06
C ALA A 71 3.56 0.46 6.04
N SER A 72 4.17 1.60 5.73
CA SER A 72 5.10 2.27 6.64
C SER A 72 4.65 3.71 6.78
N GLY A 73 4.74 4.24 7.99
CA GLY A 73 4.24 5.58 8.25
C GLY A 73 5.22 6.46 8.98
N TYR A 74 5.17 7.75 8.68
CA TYR A 74 6.00 8.76 9.32
C TYR A 74 5.16 9.97 9.65
N MET A 75 5.39 10.54 10.82
CA MET A 75 4.71 11.79 11.18
C MET A 75 5.44 12.94 10.54
N ASN A 76 4.70 13.78 9.86
CA ASN A 76 5.22 14.96 9.19
C ASN A 76 4.48 16.20 9.63
N GLU A 77 5.01 17.35 9.28
CA GLU A 77 4.37 18.62 9.58
C GLU A 77 4.28 19.44 8.31
N SER A 78 3.09 19.94 8.02
CA SER A 78 2.88 20.77 6.84
C SER A 78 3.41 22.17 7.07
N LYS A 79 3.46 22.97 6.01
CA LYS A 79 3.93 24.34 6.11
C LYS A 79 3.11 25.16 7.07
N GLY A 80 1.84 24.84 7.24
CA GLY A 80 0.97 25.53 8.18
C GLY A 80 1.07 25.03 9.60
N GLY A 81 2.01 24.15 9.88
CA GLY A 81 2.18 23.60 11.21
C GLY A 81 1.24 22.46 11.55
N LYS A 82 0.48 21.98 10.59
CA LYS A 82 -0.45 20.89 10.81
C LYS A 82 0.26 19.56 10.67
N LYS A 83 0.10 18.72 11.67
CA LYS A 83 0.73 17.39 11.63
C LYS A 83 -0.11 16.41 10.84
N TYR A 84 0.55 15.58 10.09
CA TYR A 84 -0.15 14.56 9.32
C TYR A 84 0.73 13.32 9.21
N LEU A 85 0.11 12.22 8.83
CA LEU A 85 0.78 10.93 8.71
C LEU A 85 1.05 10.64 7.25
N GLY A 86 2.33 10.53 6.90
CA GLY A 86 2.72 10.13 5.56
C GLY A 86 2.90 8.64 5.53
N LEU A 87 2.16 7.96 4.68
CA LEU A 87 2.21 6.51 4.55
C LEU A 87 2.79 6.11 3.20
N GLN A 88 3.47 4.99 3.19
CA GLN A 88 3.94 4.37 1.97
C GLN A 88 3.41 2.95 1.93
N LEU A 89 2.81 2.59 0.82
CA LEU A 89 2.34 1.23 0.60
C LEU A 89 3.24 0.58 -0.42
N THR A 90 3.82 -0.54 -0.05
CA THR A 90 4.72 -1.28 -0.93
C THR A 90 4.33 -2.74 -0.93
N SER A 91 4.95 -3.50 -1.81
CA SER A 91 4.72 -4.94 -1.79
C SER A 91 5.33 -5.54 -0.53
N ASP A 92 4.70 -6.59 -0.03
CA ASP A 92 5.31 -7.40 1.02
C ASP A 92 6.50 -8.11 0.39
N TRP A 93 7.66 -8.05 1.04
CA TRP A 93 8.88 -8.52 0.40
C TRP A 93 8.84 -10.01 0.08
N LYS A 94 8.18 -10.81 0.91
CA LYS A 94 8.08 -12.25 0.64
C LYS A 94 7.21 -12.52 -0.57
N LYS A 95 6.09 -11.83 -0.67
CA LYS A 95 5.21 -11.98 -1.83
C LYS A 95 5.86 -11.44 -3.08
N GLN A 96 6.60 -10.34 -2.96
CA GLN A 96 7.29 -9.79 -4.11
C GLN A 96 8.34 -10.76 -4.62
N GLN A 97 9.00 -11.45 -3.71
CA GLN A 97 9.98 -12.44 -4.10
C GLN A 97 9.34 -13.58 -4.90
N GLU A 98 8.17 -14.03 -4.46
CA GLU A 98 7.42 -15.05 -5.19
C GLU A 98 7.08 -14.58 -6.60
N VAL A 99 6.63 -13.34 -6.70
CA VAL A 99 6.26 -12.78 -8.01
C VAL A 99 7.47 -12.69 -8.92
N ASN A 100 8.59 -12.23 -8.38
CA ASN A 100 9.82 -12.09 -9.16
C ASN A 100 10.35 -13.43 -9.65
N GLU A 101 10.15 -14.47 -8.86
CA GLU A 101 10.62 -15.80 -9.21
C GLU A 101 9.67 -16.54 -10.12
N GLY A 102 8.52 -15.93 -10.43
CA GLY A 102 7.53 -16.63 -11.22
C GLY A 102 7.00 -17.83 -10.49
N ARG A 103 6.69 -17.66 -9.24
CA ARG A 103 6.37 -18.75 -8.35
C ARG A 103 5.26 -19.66 -8.82
N SER A 104 4.35 -19.12 -9.60
CA SER A 104 3.28 -19.94 -10.13
C SER A 104 3.81 -21.07 -10.99
N ILE A 105 5.07 -21.01 -11.40
CA ILE A 105 5.66 -22.02 -12.24
C ILE A 105 6.72 -22.73 -11.43
N SER A 106 6.25 -23.60 -10.62
CA SER A 106 7.12 -24.34 -9.72
C SER A 106 8.22 -25.11 -10.44
N ALA A 107 7.97 -25.47 -11.67
CA ALA A 107 8.95 -26.23 -12.43
C ALA A 107 10.19 -25.44 -12.75
N ASN A 108 10.16 -24.16 -12.60
CA ASN A 108 11.25 -23.31 -13.00
C ASN A 108 12.17 -22.91 -11.88
N LYS A 109 12.29 -23.73 -10.91
CA LYS A 109 13.18 -23.44 -9.83
C LYS A 109 14.60 -23.21 -10.31
N ASP A 110 15.02 -23.98 -11.25
CA ASP A 110 16.37 -23.86 -11.77
C ASP A 110 16.57 -22.55 -12.50
N ALA A 111 15.58 -22.19 -13.29
CA ALA A 111 15.67 -20.96 -14.06
C ALA A 111 15.59 -19.74 -13.15
N ALA A 112 14.88 -19.86 -12.07
CA ALA A 112 14.71 -18.74 -11.17
C ALA A 112 15.99 -18.41 -10.42
N LYS A 113 16.79 -19.41 -10.19
CA LYS A 113 17.98 -19.26 -9.40
C LYS A 113 18.92 -18.17 -9.89
N PRO A 114 19.26 -18.10 -11.15
CA PRO A 114 20.20 -17.09 -11.61
C PRO A 114 19.68 -15.66 -11.47
N SER A 115 18.40 -15.48 -11.57
CA SER A 115 17.85 -14.12 -11.51
C SER A 115 17.56 -13.66 -10.10
N VAL A 116 17.43 -14.56 -9.19
CA VAL A 116 17.08 -14.22 -7.83
C VAL A 116 18.02 -13.21 -7.17
N PRO A 117 19.33 -13.35 -7.29
CA PRO A 117 20.23 -12.41 -6.63
C PRO A 117 20.03 -10.97 -7.04
N GLU A 118 19.81 -10.73 -8.30
CA GLU A 118 19.60 -9.38 -8.77
C GLU A 118 18.28 -8.83 -8.20
N THR A 119 17.27 -9.64 -8.26
CA THR A 119 15.97 -9.23 -7.74
C THR A 119 16.06 -8.92 -6.28
N SER A 120 16.79 -9.72 -5.55
CA SER A 120 16.95 -9.50 -4.13
C SER A 120 17.62 -8.18 -3.82
N LYS A 121 18.60 -7.81 -4.62
CA LYS A 121 19.25 -6.52 -4.43
C LYS A 121 18.28 -5.38 -4.58
N GLU A 122 17.48 -5.42 -5.61
CA GLU A 122 16.50 -4.39 -5.81
C GLU A 122 15.56 -4.32 -4.63
N ASN A 123 15.09 -5.45 -4.19
CA ASN A 123 14.17 -5.50 -3.09
C ASN A 123 14.77 -4.92 -1.82
N SER A 124 16.02 -5.19 -1.56
CA SER A 124 16.64 -4.69 -0.34
C SER A 124 16.80 -3.18 -0.35
N ASN A 125 16.89 -2.58 -1.52
CA ASN A 125 17.00 -1.13 -1.61
C ASN A 125 15.73 -0.41 -1.19
N TRP A 126 14.66 -1.14 -0.99
CA TRP A 126 13.37 -0.54 -0.71
C TRP A 126 13.06 -0.48 0.77
N PHE A 127 13.92 -1.02 1.54
CA PHE A 127 13.85 -0.93 2.97
C PHE A 127 15.05 -0.15 3.53
#